data_d65e0d6735162d920eddf6e9c12429f1
#
_entry.id   d65e0d6735162d920eddf6e9c12429f1
#
_cell.length_a   1.000
_cell.length_b   1.000
_cell.length_c   1.000
_cell.angle_alpha   90.00
_cell.angle_beta   90.00
_cell.angle_gamma   90.00
#
_symmetry.space_group_name_H-M   'P 1'
#
loop_
_entity.id
_entity.type
_entity.pdbx_description
1 polymer ?
#
loop_
_entity_poly.entity_id
_entity_poly.type
_entity_poly.pdbx_seq_one_letter_code
_entity_poly.pdbx_strand_id
1 'polypeptide(L)'
;MKQILATFAVIFGFMIHTAASAAQPTTTLYAVKGTDSLYLDHYAAAVENDNPRPCMIFMFGGGFVSGQRNDPRYIPYFEKMNRFGYDVISIDYRLGIARAMAQGTLNEQTFIPTFANAIAMAVEDLFTATAFVLSKAGEWGIDPQGIVSCGSSAGAISVLQGEYQIANRGPLTQILPEGFDYAGVVSFAGAILTTDGNGLKWDNAPAPMLLFHGDADMNVPYDVLREQTLAFCGSKEIARALAEGSMPRWFYSIENADHAVAITPMNENIYEIESFLDKFVQQKLPLTIDTSSRRLDAPQMNKHFTLMDYVRANFWN
;
A
#
# COMPACT_ATOMS: atom_id res chain seq x y z
N MET A 1 -69.43 -37.41 8.14
CA MET A 1 -67.98 -37.32 7.99
C MET A 1 -67.69 -36.01 7.31
N LYS A 2 -67.23 -35.00 8.10
CA LYS A 2 -66.81 -33.66 7.57
C LYS A 2 -65.30 -33.66 7.55
N GLN A 3 -64.72 -33.53 6.32
CA GLN A 3 -63.28 -33.31 6.15
C GLN A 3 -62.98 -31.83 6.39
N ILE A 4 -62.04 -31.56 7.29
CA ILE A 4 -61.50 -30.26 7.55
C ILE A 4 -60.20 -30.16 6.71
N LEU A 5 -60.20 -29.33 5.67
CA LEU A 5 -58.99 -28.95 4.95
C LEU A 5 -58.28 -27.87 5.77
N ALA A 6 -57.08 -28.17 6.27
CA ALA A 6 -56.19 -27.16 6.83
C ALA A 6 -55.28 -26.63 5.75
N THR A 7 -55.43 -25.34 5.44
CA THR A 7 -54.57 -24.61 4.50
C THR A 7 -53.37 -24.08 5.25
N PHE A 8 -52.17 -24.61 4.98
CA PHE A 8 -50.91 -24.05 5.48
C PHE A 8 -50.50 -22.90 4.54
N ALA A 9 -50.56 -21.68 5.04
CA ALA A 9 -49.97 -20.51 4.40
C ALA A 9 -48.48 -20.45 4.77
N VAL A 10 -47.61 -20.75 3.79
CA VAL A 10 -46.16 -20.52 3.93
C VAL A 10 -45.89 -19.04 3.66
N ILE A 11 -45.58 -18.28 4.69
CA ILE A 11 -45.11 -16.89 4.59
C ILE A 11 -43.64 -16.94 4.23
N PHE A 12 -43.30 -16.70 2.98
CA PHE A 12 -41.94 -16.41 2.54
C PHE A 12 -41.60 -14.99 2.96
N GLY A 13 -40.88 -14.86 4.08
CA GLY A 13 -40.27 -13.61 4.46
C GLY A 13 -39.11 -13.27 3.52
N PHE A 14 -39.34 -12.34 2.61
CA PHE A 14 -38.26 -11.71 1.84
C PHE A 14 -37.44 -10.87 2.82
N MET A 15 -36.28 -11.37 3.25
CA MET A 15 -35.26 -10.52 3.84
C MET A 15 -34.71 -9.61 2.73
N ILE A 16 -35.19 -8.39 2.71
CA ILE A 16 -34.57 -7.33 1.91
C ILE A 16 -33.24 -7.04 2.59
N HIS A 17 -32.16 -7.64 2.07
CA HIS A 17 -30.81 -7.15 2.37
C HIS A 17 -30.70 -5.77 1.72
N THR A 18 -30.91 -4.72 2.49
CA THR A 18 -30.49 -3.37 2.08
C THR A 18 -28.95 -3.44 2.00
N ALA A 19 -28.43 -3.43 0.77
CA ALA A 19 -27.02 -3.16 0.56
C ALA A 19 -26.72 -1.83 1.28
N ALA A 20 -25.95 -1.87 2.34
CA ALA A 20 -25.46 -0.66 2.98
C ALA A 20 -24.73 0.13 1.91
N SER A 21 -25.25 1.30 1.54
CA SER A 21 -24.53 2.24 0.69
C SER A 21 -23.22 2.55 1.37
N ALA A 22 -22.10 2.37 0.65
CA ALA A 22 -20.80 2.77 1.18
C ALA A 22 -20.91 4.20 1.73
N ALA A 23 -20.53 4.39 2.97
CA ALA A 23 -20.56 5.72 3.58
C ALA A 23 -19.63 6.63 2.76
N GLN A 24 -20.12 7.84 2.43
CA GLN A 24 -19.27 8.83 1.78
C GLN A 24 -18.10 9.15 2.71
N PRO A 25 -16.86 9.27 2.21
CA PRO A 25 -15.72 9.54 3.05
C PRO A 25 -15.81 10.94 3.67
N THR A 26 -15.23 11.10 4.85
CA THR A 26 -15.00 12.42 5.44
C THR A 26 -13.65 12.94 4.96
N THR A 27 -13.66 14.06 4.24
CA THR A 27 -12.42 14.71 3.78
C THR A 27 -11.90 15.68 4.83
N THR A 28 -10.62 15.57 5.18
CA THR A 28 -9.98 16.42 6.19
C THR A 28 -8.63 16.92 5.69
N LEU A 29 -8.33 18.21 5.92
CA LEU A 29 -6.99 18.78 5.70
C LEU A 29 -6.06 18.28 6.81
N TYR A 30 -5.02 17.53 6.46
CA TYR A 30 -4.08 17.00 7.45
C TYR A 30 -2.74 17.78 7.50
N ALA A 31 -2.36 18.46 6.42
CA ALA A 31 -1.16 19.28 6.38
C ALA A 31 -1.23 20.39 5.34
N VAL A 32 -0.43 21.43 5.57
CA VAL A 32 -0.07 22.45 4.57
C VAL A 32 1.46 22.48 4.46
N LYS A 33 2.01 22.18 3.29
CA LYS A 33 3.44 22.13 3.02
C LYS A 33 3.81 23.17 1.95
N GLY A 34 4.19 24.37 2.39
CA GLY A 34 4.39 25.52 1.50
C GLY A 34 3.07 25.94 0.86
N THR A 35 2.92 25.76 -0.44
CA THR A 35 1.68 26.05 -1.19
C THR A 35 0.74 24.86 -1.32
N ASP A 36 1.16 23.66 -0.91
CA ASP A 36 0.36 22.46 -1.06
C ASP A 36 -0.53 22.24 0.17
N SER A 37 -1.83 22.12 -0.08
CA SER A 37 -2.81 21.66 0.91
C SER A 37 -3.04 20.16 0.71
N LEU A 38 -2.72 19.35 1.70
CA LEU A 38 -2.80 17.90 1.66
C LEU A 38 -4.00 17.42 2.46
N TYR A 39 -4.91 16.72 1.79
CA TYR A 39 -6.13 16.20 2.36
C TYR A 39 -6.06 14.67 2.50
N LEU A 40 -6.85 14.14 3.41
CA LEU A 40 -7.15 12.73 3.50
C LEU A 40 -8.65 12.51 3.38
N ASP A 41 -9.03 11.33 2.87
CA ASP A 41 -10.40 10.83 2.86
C ASP A 41 -10.50 9.65 3.82
N HIS A 42 -11.33 9.79 4.85
CA HIS A 42 -11.58 8.77 5.84
C HIS A 42 -12.85 7.98 5.47
N TYR A 43 -12.67 6.74 5.08
CA TYR A 43 -13.69 5.73 4.85
C TYR A 43 -13.83 4.89 6.12
N ALA A 44 -14.76 5.23 6.99
CA ALA A 44 -14.95 4.54 8.26
C ALA A 44 -15.61 3.18 8.07
N ALA A 45 -15.10 2.16 8.75
CA ALA A 45 -15.73 0.84 8.78
C ALA A 45 -17.06 0.87 9.54
N ALA A 46 -18.10 0.28 8.96
CA ALA A 46 -19.39 0.13 9.62
C ALA A 46 -19.36 -1.10 10.55
N VAL A 47 -18.77 -0.98 11.72
CA VAL A 47 -18.71 -2.05 12.72
C VAL A 47 -19.51 -1.64 13.95
N GLU A 48 -20.46 -2.46 14.35
CA GLU A 48 -21.29 -2.24 15.53
C GLU A 48 -20.58 -2.75 16.81
N ASN A 49 -19.40 -2.17 17.13
CA ASN A 49 -18.76 -2.44 18.42
C ASN A 49 -18.01 -1.18 18.90
N ASP A 50 -17.85 -1.06 20.23
CA ASP A 50 -17.16 0.05 20.88
C ASP A 50 -15.63 -0.11 20.94
N ASN A 51 -15.08 -1.19 20.37
CA ASN A 51 -13.63 -1.41 20.36
C ASN A 51 -12.94 -0.53 19.32
N PRO A 52 -11.76 -0.01 19.63
CA PRO A 52 -10.95 0.67 18.62
C PRO A 52 -10.68 -0.23 17.41
N ARG A 53 -10.82 0.32 16.20
CA ARG A 53 -10.70 -0.41 14.94
C ARG A 53 -9.29 -0.27 14.36
N PRO A 54 -8.75 -1.31 13.71
CA PRO A 54 -7.55 -1.16 12.93
C PRO A 54 -7.78 -0.18 11.76
N CYS A 55 -6.70 0.42 11.29
CA CYS A 55 -6.75 1.42 10.23
C CYS A 55 -5.73 1.10 9.14
N MET A 56 -6.12 1.30 7.88
CA MET A 56 -5.23 1.21 6.72
C MET A 56 -5.00 2.60 6.14
N ILE A 57 -3.76 3.11 6.20
CA ILE A 57 -3.37 4.33 5.50
C ILE A 57 -2.92 3.97 4.09
N PHE A 58 -3.64 4.46 3.08
CA PHE A 58 -3.45 4.12 1.68
C PHE A 58 -2.83 5.27 0.90
N MET A 59 -1.81 4.93 0.08
CA MET A 59 -1.16 5.82 -0.87
C MET A 59 -1.38 5.32 -2.31
N PHE A 60 -1.92 6.19 -3.16
CA PHE A 60 -2.19 5.89 -4.57
C PHE A 60 -0.93 5.82 -5.43
N GLY A 61 -1.04 5.17 -6.61
CA GLY A 61 0.00 5.13 -7.63
C GLY A 61 -0.02 6.34 -8.55
N GLY A 62 0.95 6.41 -9.48
CA GLY A 62 1.01 7.45 -10.51
C GLY A 62 2.41 8.05 -10.71
N GLY A 63 3.48 7.31 -10.36
CA GLY A 63 4.87 7.68 -10.68
C GLY A 63 5.37 8.97 -10.02
N PHE A 64 4.72 9.46 -8.96
CA PHE A 64 4.97 10.78 -8.35
C PHE A 64 4.69 11.95 -9.33
N VAL A 65 3.93 11.68 -10.40
CA VAL A 65 3.53 12.63 -11.44
C VAL A 65 2.04 12.94 -11.38
N SER A 66 1.23 11.95 -11.08
CA SER A 66 -0.24 12.04 -11.13
C SER A 66 -0.89 11.12 -10.09
N GLY A 67 -2.21 11.13 -10.07
CA GLY A 67 -3.01 10.31 -9.17
C GLY A 67 -3.76 11.17 -8.15
N GLN A 68 -4.67 10.54 -7.44
CA GLN A 68 -5.50 11.19 -6.44
C GLN A 68 -6.00 10.19 -5.42
N ARG A 69 -6.22 10.62 -4.16
CA ARG A 69 -6.67 9.79 -3.05
C ARG A 69 -8.05 9.15 -3.24
N ASN A 70 -8.92 9.78 -4.03
CA ASN A 70 -10.29 9.33 -4.31
C ASN A 70 -10.47 8.73 -5.71
N ASP A 71 -9.40 8.16 -6.29
CA ASP A 71 -9.48 7.51 -7.60
C ASP A 71 -10.49 6.34 -7.54
N PRO A 72 -11.50 6.33 -8.43
CA PRO A 72 -12.56 5.31 -8.43
C PRO A 72 -12.05 3.86 -8.51
N ARG A 73 -10.84 3.64 -9.04
CA ARG A 73 -10.25 2.30 -9.15
C ARG A 73 -9.94 1.66 -7.80
N TYR A 74 -9.71 2.48 -6.74
CA TYR A 74 -9.40 2.00 -5.40
C TYR A 74 -10.62 1.84 -4.50
N ILE A 75 -11.73 2.52 -4.80
CA ILE A 75 -12.93 2.52 -3.93
C ILE A 75 -13.45 1.11 -3.63
N PRO A 76 -13.57 0.17 -4.63
CA PRO A 76 -13.99 -1.20 -4.33
C PRO A 76 -13.07 -1.94 -3.35
N TYR A 77 -11.78 -1.61 -3.35
CA TYR A 77 -10.82 -2.16 -2.39
C TYR A 77 -11.05 -1.58 -0.99
N PHE A 78 -11.26 -0.27 -0.88
CA PHE A 78 -11.57 0.39 0.40
C PHE A 78 -12.83 -0.17 1.04
N GLU A 79 -13.87 -0.40 0.25
CA GLU A 79 -15.11 -1.03 0.71
C GLU A 79 -14.90 -2.46 1.22
N LYS A 80 -13.97 -3.21 0.61
CA LYS A 80 -13.61 -4.55 1.09
C LYS A 80 -12.88 -4.47 2.43
N MET A 81 -11.93 -3.54 2.60
CA MET A 81 -11.23 -3.33 3.86
C MET A 81 -12.19 -2.90 4.97
N ASN A 82 -13.15 -2.01 4.66
CA ASN A 82 -14.20 -1.64 5.61
C ASN A 82 -15.03 -2.84 6.07
N ARG A 83 -15.34 -3.79 5.17
CA ARG A 83 -16.03 -5.05 5.54
C ARG A 83 -15.20 -5.96 6.43
N PHE A 84 -13.86 -5.88 6.35
CA PHE A 84 -12.94 -6.57 7.25
C PHE A 84 -12.73 -5.82 8.58
N GLY A 85 -13.43 -4.72 8.77
CA GLY A 85 -13.38 -3.93 10.00
C GLY A 85 -12.24 -2.91 10.06
N TYR A 86 -11.55 -2.66 8.96
CA TYR A 86 -10.51 -1.64 8.86
C TYR A 86 -11.11 -0.29 8.44
N ASP A 87 -10.84 0.77 9.18
CA ASP A 87 -10.98 2.11 8.63
C ASP A 87 -9.94 2.30 7.53
N VAL A 88 -10.30 2.96 6.42
CA VAL A 88 -9.35 3.29 5.36
C VAL A 88 -9.16 4.80 5.29
N ILE A 89 -7.90 5.23 5.37
CA ILE A 89 -7.48 6.62 5.23
C ILE A 89 -6.68 6.74 3.95
N SER A 90 -7.29 7.23 2.88
CA SER A 90 -6.58 7.51 1.64
C SER A 90 -6.05 8.94 1.65
N ILE A 91 -4.75 9.12 1.40
CA ILE A 91 -4.08 10.41 1.58
C ILE A 91 -3.62 11.04 0.27
N ASP A 92 -3.68 12.37 0.17
CA ASP A 92 -2.87 13.12 -0.78
C ASP A 92 -1.40 13.07 -0.34
N TYR A 93 -0.49 13.15 -1.28
CA TYR A 93 0.92 13.39 -1.02
C TYR A 93 1.53 14.23 -2.16
N ARG A 94 2.61 14.94 -1.87
CA ARG A 94 3.26 15.82 -2.86
C ARG A 94 3.85 15.03 -4.02
N LEU A 95 3.50 15.43 -5.23
CA LEU A 95 3.95 14.79 -6.47
C LEU A 95 5.28 15.44 -6.93
N GLY A 96 6.40 14.95 -6.35
CA GLY A 96 7.71 15.57 -6.50
C GLY A 96 8.24 15.61 -7.94
N ILE A 97 7.94 14.57 -8.73
CA ILE A 97 8.34 14.51 -10.15
C ILE A 97 7.49 15.50 -10.97
N ALA A 98 6.17 15.56 -10.76
CA ALA A 98 5.32 16.55 -11.44
C ALA A 98 5.80 17.98 -11.20
N ARG A 99 6.21 18.27 -9.97
CA ARG A 99 6.78 19.59 -9.62
C ARG A 99 8.07 19.87 -10.39
N ALA A 100 8.99 18.93 -10.44
CA ALA A 100 10.25 19.09 -11.18
C ALA A 100 10.02 19.26 -12.70
N MET A 101 9.05 18.53 -13.26
CA MET A 101 8.63 18.70 -14.65
C MET A 101 8.06 20.10 -14.91
N ALA A 102 7.16 20.58 -14.06
CA ALA A 102 6.56 21.91 -14.17
C ALA A 102 7.60 23.04 -14.03
N GLN A 103 8.66 22.81 -13.27
CA GLN A 103 9.78 23.74 -13.09
C GLN A 103 10.85 23.64 -14.20
N GLY A 104 10.75 22.65 -15.11
CA GLY A 104 11.74 22.40 -16.14
C GLY A 104 13.10 21.94 -15.59
N THR A 105 13.13 21.38 -14.36
CA THR A 105 14.36 20.94 -13.68
C THR A 105 14.64 19.45 -13.87
N LEU A 106 13.69 18.67 -14.41
CA LEU A 106 13.85 17.25 -14.66
C LEU A 106 14.57 17.01 -15.99
N ASN A 107 15.74 16.38 -15.92
CA ASN A 107 16.52 15.94 -17.08
C ASN A 107 17.34 14.69 -16.69
N GLU A 108 18.11 14.14 -17.61
CA GLU A 108 18.88 12.91 -17.40
C GLU A 108 19.84 12.98 -16.20
N GLN A 109 20.52 14.14 -16.00
CA GLN A 109 21.47 14.33 -14.89
C GLN A 109 20.78 14.54 -13.55
N THR A 110 19.59 15.13 -13.56
CA THR A 110 18.83 15.44 -12.32
C THR A 110 17.81 14.36 -11.97
N PHE A 111 17.58 13.37 -12.84
CA PHE A 111 16.53 12.38 -12.66
C PHE A 111 16.65 11.62 -11.33
N ILE A 112 17.83 11.00 -11.07
CA ILE A 112 18.05 10.19 -9.86
C ILE A 112 17.86 11.01 -8.57
N PRO A 113 18.53 12.15 -8.39
CA PRO A 113 18.33 12.96 -7.19
C PRO A 113 16.89 13.50 -7.06
N THR A 114 16.24 13.84 -8.16
CA THR A 114 14.84 14.28 -8.15
C THR A 114 13.90 13.17 -7.74
N PHE A 115 14.12 11.95 -8.23
CA PHE A 115 13.33 10.78 -7.88
C PHE A 115 13.51 10.40 -6.40
N ALA A 116 14.74 10.38 -5.91
CA ALA A 116 15.03 10.15 -4.48
C ALA A 116 14.35 11.21 -3.58
N ASN A 117 14.38 12.47 -4.01
CA ASN A 117 13.69 13.54 -3.30
C ASN A 117 12.16 13.40 -3.34
N ALA A 118 11.59 12.96 -4.48
CA ALA A 118 10.15 12.72 -4.59
C ALA A 118 9.69 11.60 -3.64
N ILE A 119 10.47 10.53 -3.51
CA ILE A 119 10.22 9.46 -2.54
C ILE A 119 10.30 10.03 -1.11
N ALA A 120 11.35 10.78 -0.78
CA ALA A 120 11.51 11.36 0.55
C ALA A 120 10.35 12.31 0.92
N MET A 121 9.89 13.12 -0.03
CA MET A 121 8.70 13.98 0.14
C MET A 121 7.44 13.18 0.41
N ALA A 122 7.21 12.09 -0.33
CA ALA A 122 6.04 11.23 -0.16
C ALA A 122 6.08 10.48 1.20
N VAL A 123 7.25 10.05 1.65
CA VAL A 123 7.45 9.46 2.99
C VAL A 123 7.20 10.49 4.09
N GLU A 124 7.70 11.72 3.93
CA GLU A 124 7.40 12.82 4.86
C GLU A 124 5.90 13.07 4.98
N ASP A 125 5.18 13.04 3.86
CA ASP A 125 3.73 13.24 3.83
C ASP A 125 2.99 12.04 4.45
N LEU A 126 3.43 10.80 4.19
CA LEU A 126 2.92 9.59 4.85
C LEU A 126 3.06 9.70 6.37
N PHE A 127 4.24 10.06 6.87
CA PHE A 127 4.48 10.17 8.32
C PHE A 127 3.69 11.33 8.94
N THR A 128 3.55 12.44 8.22
CA THR A 128 2.71 13.57 8.66
C THR A 128 1.23 13.15 8.75
N ALA A 129 0.72 12.42 7.75
CA ALA A 129 -0.64 11.88 7.79
C ALA A 129 -0.82 10.86 8.92
N THR A 130 0.16 9.97 9.12
CA THR A 130 0.15 8.99 10.23
C THR A 130 0.10 9.68 11.58
N ALA A 131 0.94 10.68 11.82
CA ALA A 131 0.92 11.47 13.06
C ALA A 131 -0.42 12.20 13.26
N PHE A 132 -1.01 12.70 12.18
CA PHE A 132 -2.34 13.32 12.22
C PHE A 132 -3.41 12.28 12.59
N VAL A 133 -3.43 11.09 11.95
CA VAL A 133 -4.37 10.00 12.27
C VAL A 133 -4.23 9.58 13.74
N LEU A 134 -3.00 9.42 14.22
CA LEU A 134 -2.74 9.11 15.63
C LEU A 134 -3.30 10.18 16.58
N SER A 135 -3.20 11.45 16.21
CA SER A 135 -3.78 12.55 17.01
C SER A 135 -5.32 12.50 17.06
N LYS A 136 -5.95 11.88 16.06
CA LYS A 136 -7.40 11.72 15.93
C LYS A 136 -7.90 10.33 16.36
N ALA A 137 -7.01 9.42 16.72
CA ALA A 137 -7.33 8.01 16.95
C ALA A 137 -8.46 7.83 17.97
N GLY A 138 -8.42 8.58 19.10
CA GLY A 138 -9.48 8.54 20.10
C GLY A 138 -10.82 9.07 19.62
N GLU A 139 -10.83 10.16 18.81
CA GLU A 139 -12.03 10.75 18.23
C GLU A 139 -12.66 9.83 17.18
N TRP A 140 -11.82 9.15 16.37
CA TRP A 140 -12.28 8.30 15.27
C TRP A 140 -12.48 6.84 15.67
N GLY A 141 -12.13 6.47 16.90
CA GLY A 141 -12.20 5.08 17.38
C GLY A 141 -11.20 4.17 16.65
N ILE A 142 -10.01 4.68 16.33
CA ILE A 142 -8.93 3.94 15.69
C ILE A 142 -7.98 3.38 16.75
N ASP A 143 -7.55 2.13 16.58
CA ASP A 143 -6.47 1.53 17.36
C ASP A 143 -5.11 2.08 16.90
N PRO A 144 -4.39 2.84 17.74
CA PRO A 144 -3.07 3.36 17.37
C PRO A 144 -2.01 2.26 17.08
N GLN A 145 -2.21 1.05 17.60
CA GLN A 145 -1.32 -0.10 17.39
C GLN A 145 -1.75 -0.97 16.20
N GLY A 146 -2.92 -0.69 15.62
CA GLY A 146 -3.49 -1.42 14.48
C GLY A 146 -3.34 -0.70 13.15
N ILE A 147 -2.39 0.25 13.01
CA ILE A 147 -2.21 1.01 11.78
C ILE A 147 -1.36 0.23 10.77
N VAL A 148 -1.93 -0.06 9.61
CA VAL A 148 -1.27 -0.70 8.47
C VAL A 148 -1.02 0.35 7.40
N SER A 149 0.20 0.41 6.84
CA SER A 149 0.47 1.20 5.65
C SER A 149 0.25 0.36 4.38
N CYS A 150 -0.36 0.96 3.37
CA CYS A 150 -0.72 0.28 2.12
C CYS A 150 -0.48 1.19 0.93
N GLY A 151 0.03 0.65 -0.18
CA GLY A 151 0.25 1.48 -1.34
C GLY A 151 0.29 0.73 -2.66
N SER A 152 0.04 1.48 -3.74
CA SER A 152 0.06 1.05 -5.12
C SER A 152 1.20 1.74 -5.87
N SER A 153 2.08 1.00 -6.59
CA SER A 153 3.12 1.60 -7.45
C SER A 153 3.97 2.64 -6.70
N ALA A 154 3.96 3.91 -7.09
CA ALA A 154 4.63 5.00 -6.37
C ALA A 154 4.21 5.09 -4.89
N GLY A 155 2.94 4.83 -4.58
CA GLY A 155 2.45 4.72 -3.21
C GLY A 155 3.05 3.51 -2.48
N ALA A 156 3.22 2.38 -3.17
CA ALA A 156 3.88 1.19 -2.62
C ALA A 156 5.37 1.44 -2.36
N ILE A 157 6.06 2.15 -3.26
CA ILE A 157 7.43 2.63 -3.02
C ILE A 157 7.48 3.48 -1.75
N SER A 158 6.52 4.39 -1.58
CA SER A 158 6.47 5.30 -0.44
C SER A 158 6.27 4.58 0.89
N VAL A 159 5.32 3.62 0.97
CA VAL A 159 5.07 2.88 2.22
C VAL A 159 6.21 1.93 2.57
N LEU A 160 6.82 1.28 1.57
CA LEU A 160 8.00 0.44 1.78
C LEU A 160 9.22 1.27 2.22
N GLN A 161 9.45 2.43 1.59
CA GLN A 161 10.52 3.34 1.98
C GLN A 161 10.28 3.92 3.37
N GLY A 162 9.02 4.19 3.73
CA GLY A 162 8.64 4.63 5.08
C GLY A 162 8.99 3.58 6.12
N GLU A 163 8.61 2.32 5.89
CA GLU A 163 8.97 1.22 6.79
C GLU A 163 10.49 1.01 6.87
N TYR A 164 11.20 1.14 5.74
CA TYR A 164 12.66 1.11 5.72
C TYR A 164 13.29 2.22 6.57
N GLN A 165 12.71 3.44 6.56
CA GLN A 165 13.12 4.53 7.43
C GLN A 165 12.87 4.21 8.91
N ILE A 166 11.73 3.60 9.26
CA ILE A 166 11.40 3.23 10.65
C ILE A 166 12.39 2.17 11.15
N ALA A 167 12.56 1.08 10.43
CA ALA A 167 13.44 -0.02 10.82
C ALA A 167 14.91 0.41 10.96
N ASN A 168 15.36 1.40 10.18
CA ASN A 168 16.73 1.92 10.20
C ASN A 168 16.88 3.27 10.95
N ARG A 169 15.84 3.72 11.67
CA ARG A 169 15.82 4.96 12.44
C ARG A 169 16.26 6.18 11.63
N GLY A 170 15.80 6.24 10.39
CA GLY A 170 16.10 7.33 9.48
C GLY A 170 15.57 8.69 9.96
N PRO A 171 16.08 9.80 9.42
CA PRO A 171 15.78 11.13 9.94
C PRO A 171 14.31 11.55 9.86
N LEU A 172 13.54 11.01 8.92
CA LEU A 172 12.12 11.34 8.77
C LEU A 172 11.26 10.75 9.90
N THR A 173 11.74 9.73 10.63
CA THR A 173 11.00 9.12 11.74
C THR A 173 10.72 10.07 12.89
N GLN A 174 11.45 11.19 12.98
CA GLN A 174 11.22 12.25 13.99
C GLN A 174 9.82 12.90 13.86
N ILE A 175 9.12 12.72 12.73
CA ILE A 175 7.74 13.18 12.51
C ILE A 175 6.75 12.31 13.30
N LEU A 176 7.09 11.05 13.51
CA LEU A 176 6.25 10.07 14.20
C LEU A 176 6.48 10.13 15.72
N PRO A 177 5.51 9.70 16.54
CA PRO A 177 5.74 9.51 17.96
C PRO A 177 6.89 8.53 18.21
N GLU A 178 7.62 8.75 19.31
CA GLU A 178 8.72 7.86 19.70
C GLU A 178 8.22 6.41 19.86
N GLY A 179 8.94 5.47 19.24
CA GLY A 179 8.61 4.04 19.29
C GLY A 179 7.40 3.65 18.44
N PHE A 180 6.94 4.50 17.53
CA PHE A 180 5.89 4.13 16.59
C PHE A 180 6.41 3.13 15.56
N ASP A 181 5.64 2.05 15.36
CA ASP A 181 5.81 1.09 14.28
C ASP A 181 4.45 0.83 13.60
N TYR A 182 4.44 0.57 12.29
CA TYR A 182 3.25 0.07 11.63
C TYR A 182 2.96 -1.37 12.07
N ALA A 183 1.69 -1.74 12.14
CA ALA A 183 1.27 -3.12 12.41
C ALA A 183 1.53 -4.07 11.23
N GLY A 184 1.68 -3.52 10.03
CA GLY A 184 2.01 -4.23 8.80
C GLY A 184 2.10 -3.30 7.61
N VAL A 185 2.67 -3.82 6.51
CA VAL A 185 2.80 -3.12 5.22
C VAL A 185 2.19 -3.98 4.13
N VAL A 186 1.32 -3.38 3.29
CA VAL A 186 0.79 -4.02 2.08
C VAL A 186 1.27 -3.25 0.86
N SER A 187 2.01 -3.92 -0.01
CA SER A 187 2.65 -3.32 -1.18
C SER A 187 2.18 -3.98 -2.47
N PHE A 188 1.65 -3.18 -3.39
CA PHE A 188 1.29 -3.60 -4.74
C PHE A 188 2.28 -3.01 -5.75
N ALA A 189 3.23 -3.83 -6.22
CA ALA A 189 4.28 -3.47 -7.18
C ALA A 189 5.16 -2.30 -6.67
N GLY A 190 5.76 -2.46 -5.47
CA GLY A 190 6.62 -1.47 -4.85
C GLY A 190 8.10 -1.85 -4.85
N ALA A 191 8.94 -0.91 -4.43
CA ALA A 191 10.37 -1.09 -4.29
C ALA A 191 10.94 -0.15 -3.20
N ILE A 192 12.15 -0.42 -2.74
CA ILE A 192 12.93 0.44 -1.82
C ILE A 192 14.16 0.97 -2.56
N LEU A 193 14.39 2.28 -2.45
CA LEU A 193 15.57 2.93 -3.01
C LEU A 193 16.63 3.11 -1.91
N THR A 194 17.85 2.58 -2.16
CA THR A 194 19.03 2.88 -1.37
C THR A 194 20.08 3.57 -2.22
N THR A 195 20.86 4.48 -1.64
CA THR A 195 21.82 5.32 -2.36
C THR A 195 23.24 5.25 -1.79
N ASP A 196 23.46 4.38 -0.80
CA ASP A 196 24.72 4.24 -0.07
C ASP A 196 25.64 3.13 -0.61
N GLY A 197 25.21 2.43 -1.67
CA GLY A 197 25.96 1.31 -2.27
C GLY A 197 25.85 -0.01 -1.52
N ASN A 198 25.24 -0.04 -0.33
CA ASN A 198 25.17 -1.22 0.52
C ASN A 198 24.00 -2.18 0.18
N GLY A 199 23.03 -1.72 -0.60
CA GLY A 199 21.78 -2.44 -0.84
C GLY A 199 20.87 -2.42 0.40
N LEU A 200 19.93 -3.38 0.46
CA LEU A 200 19.00 -3.46 1.60
C LEU A 200 19.67 -4.01 2.85
N LYS A 201 19.56 -3.28 3.94
CA LYS A 201 19.95 -3.69 5.29
C LYS A 201 18.88 -3.24 6.29
N TRP A 202 18.60 -4.09 7.24
CA TRP A 202 17.62 -3.83 8.28
C TRP A 202 18.34 -3.78 9.64
N ASP A 203 18.43 -2.60 10.25
CA ASP A 203 19.04 -2.43 11.59
C ASP A 203 18.15 -2.99 12.69
N ASN A 204 16.82 -2.92 12.49
CA ASN A 204 15.82 -3.53 13.34
C ASN A 204 14.84 -4.33 12.48
N ALA A 205 14.11 -5.25 13.10
CA ALA A 205 13.06 -5.99 12.40
C ALA A 205 11.95 -5.03 11.95
N PRO A 206 11.62 -4.97 10.65
CA PRO A 206 10.50 -4.17 10.17
C PRO A 206 9.16 -4.82 10.50
N ALA A 207 8.08 -4.08 10.33
CA ALA A 207 6.73 -4.62 10.33
C ALA A 207 6.57 -5.77 9.32
N PRO A 208 5.67 -6.75 9.57
CA PRO A 208 5.36 -7.79 8.60
C PRO A 208 4.92 -7.18 7.26
N MET A 209 5.37 -7.76 6.15
CA MET A 209 5.09 -7.23 4.80
C MET A 209 4.34 -8.24 3.94
N LEU A 210 3.27 -7.79 3.28
CA LEU A 210 2.64 -8.48 2.15
C LEU A 210 3.06 -7.77 0.86
N LEU A 211 3.79 -8.49 0.00
CA LEU A 211 4.41 -7.95 -1.20
C LEU A 211 3.84 -8.65 -2.44
N PHE A 212 3.00 -7.97 -3.22
CA PHE A 212 2.56 -8.43 -4.54
C PHE A 212 3.42 -7.82 -5.63
N HIS A 213 3.93 -8.66 -6.57
CA HIS A 213 4.70 -8.14 -7.71
C HIS A 213 4.64 -9.08 -8.91
N GLY A 214 4.53 -8.51 -10.10
CA GLY A 214 4.66 -9.22 -11.37
C GLY A 214 6.13 -9.31 -11.80
N ASP A 215 6.60 -10.48 -12.25
CA ASP A 215 8.01 -10.67 -12.59
C ASP A 215 8.42 -10.10 -13.97
N ALA A 216 7.44 -9.57 -14.72
CA ALA A 216 7.62 -8.86 -15.98
C ALA A 216 7.25 -7.36 -15.87
N ASP A 217 7.24 -6.81 -14.66
CA ASP A 217 6.97 -5.40 -14.43
C ASP A 217 8.10 -4.53 -15.01
N MET A 218 7.72 -3.61 -15.93
CA MET A 218 8.62 -2.67 -16.60
C MET A 218 8.51 -1.24 -16.05
N ASN A 219 7.67 -1.02 -15.02
CA ASN A 219 7.46 0.28 -14.37
C ASN A 219 8.16 0.38 -13.01
N VAL A 220 8.21 -0.74 -12.26
CA VAL A 220 8.91 -0.84 -10.98
C VAL A 220 9.70 -2.15 -10.99
N PRO A 221 10.99 -2.18 -10.62
CA PRO A 221 11.77 -3.40 -10.70
C PRO A 221 11.20 -4.49 -9.79
N TYR A 222 11.01 -5.67 -10.35
CA TYR A 222 10.64 -6.87 -9.60
C TYR A 222 11.77 -7.38 -8.72
N ASP A 223 12.99 -7.44 -9.28
CA ASP A 223 14.23 -7.80 -8.59
C ASP A 223 15.00 -6.54 -8.18
N VAL A 224 16.28 -6.46 -8.35
CA VAL A 224 17.10 -5.29 -8.03
C VAL A 224 17.67 -4.65 -9.28
N LEU A 225 17.51 -3.34 -9.42
CA LEU A 225 18.23 -2.52 -10.36
C LEU A 225 19.38 -1.82 -9.63
N ARG A 226 20.61 -2.04 -10.09
CA ARG A 226 21.83 -1.44 -9.50
C ARG A 226 22.50 -0.51 -10.49
N GLU A 227 22.84 0.68 -10.03
CA GLU A 227 23.60 1.66 -10.79
C GLU A 227 24.54 2.43 -9.86
N GLN A 228 25.84 2.19 -9.97
CA GLN A 228 26.87 2.75 -9.08
C GLN A 228 26.54 2.44 -7.60
N THR A 229 26.23 3.49 -6.80
CA THR A 229 25.84 3.37 -5.40
C THR A 229 24.33 3.21 -5.19
N LEU A 230 23.54 3.36 -6.25
CA LEU A 230 22.10 3.23 -6.20
C LEU A 230 21.70 1.76 -6.29
N ALA A 231 20.77 1.34 -5.43
CA ALA A 231 20.06 0.08 -5.60
C ALA A 231 18.54 0.35 -5.47
N PHE A 232 17.78 0.04 -6.52
CA PHE A 232 16.33 0.09 -6.50
C PHE A 232 15.82 -1.35 -6.38
N CYS A 233 15.44 -1.69 -5.16
CA CYS A 233 15.19 -3.06 -4.71
C CYS A 233 13.70 -3.37 -4.78
N GLY A 234 13.31 -4.19 -5.76
CA GLY A 234 11.92 -4.64 -5.91
C GLY A 234 11.51 -5.69 -4.89
N SER A 235 10.25 -6.11 -4.96
CA SER A 235 9.65 -6.99 -3.95
C SER A 235 10.39 -8.32 -3.77
N LYS A 236 10.99 -8.89 -4.83
CA LYS A 236 11.79 -10.11 -4.73
C LYS A 236 13.05 -9.90 -3.90
N GLU A 237 13.78 -8.80 -4.12
CA GLU A 237 14.98 -8.47 -3.34
C GLU A 237 14.63 -8.13 -1.90
N ILE A 238 13.50 -7.42 -1.67
CA ILE A 238 12.99 -7.16 -0.32
C ILE A 238 12.68 -8.48 0.39
N ALA A 239 11.94 -9.38 -0.26
CA ALA A 239 11.59 -10.68 0.31
C ALA A 239 12.84 -11.51 0.64
N ARG A 240 13.88 -11.48 -0.22
CA ARG A 240 15.17 -12.13 0.01
C ARG A 240 15.87 -11.57 1.25
N ALA A 241 15.95 -10.24 1.37
CA ALA A 241 16.59 -9.60 2.52
C ALA A 241 15.84 -9.88 3.84
N LEU A 242 14.50 -9.91 3.79
CA LEU A 242 13.67 -10.29 4.95
C LEU A 242 13.86 -11.78 5.32
N ALA A 243 14.04 -12.66 4.33
CA ALA A 243 14.30 -14.07 4.55
C ALA A 243 15.62 -14.31 5.27
N GLU A 244 16.68 -13.61 4.88
CA GLU A 244 18.00 -13.69 5.51
C GLU A 244 17.96 -13.30 6.99
N GLY A 245 17.09 -12.33 7.35
CA GLY A 245 16.83 -11.93 8.74
C GLY A 245 15.78 -12.78 9.46
N SER A 246 15.20 -13.80 8.82
CA SER A 246 14.07 -14.59 9.36
C SER A 246 12.88 -13.72 9.79
N MET A 247 12.62 -12.65 9.04
CA MET A 247 11.58 -11.67 9.33
C MET A 247 10.23 -12.05 8.72
N PRO A 248 9.10 -11.81 9.43
CA PRO A 248 7.76 -12.17 8.94
C PRO A 248 7.43 -11.48 7.62
N ARG A 249 6.99 -12.26 6.63
CA ARG A 249 6.60 -11.76 5.32
C ARG A 249 5.67 -12.70 4.58
N TRP A 250 4.90 -12.15 3.65
CA TRP A 250 4.24 -12.89 2.59
C TRP A 250 4.62 -12.27 1.24
N PHE A 251 5.45 -12.96 0.48
CA PHE A 251 5.81 -12.58 -0.88
C PHE A 251 4.93 -13.33 -1.88
N TYR A 252 4.16 -12.57 -2.66
CA TYR A 252 3.28 -13.10 -3.71
C TYR A 252 3.81 -12.68 -5.08
N SER A 253 4.53 -13.58 -5.74
CA SER A 253 5.08 -13.41 -7.08
C SER A 253 4.09 -13.88 -8.14
N ILE A 254 3.86 -13.09 -9.17
CA ILE A 254 2.97 -13.43 -10.30
C ILE A 254 3.82 -13.52 -11.56
N GLU A 255 3.96 -14.75 -12.09
CA GLU A 255 4.79 -15.02 -13.26
C GLU A 255 4.15 -14.45 -14.54
N ASN A 256 4.96 -13.81 -15.40
CA ASN A 256 4.55 -13.15 -16.64
C ASN A 256 3.46 -12.08 -16.43
N ALA A 257 3.43 -11.44 -15.28
CA ALA A 257 2.57 -10.31 -15.01
C ALA A 257 3.36 -9.00 -15.06
N ASP A 258 2.76 -7.99 -15.65
CA ASP A 258 3.29 -6.64 -15.78
C ASP A 258 2.88 -5.75 -14.58
N HIS A 259 3.01 -4.44 -14.73
CA HIS A 259 2.66 -3.45 -13.71
C HIS A 259 1.17 -3.39 -13.35
N ALA A 260 0.28 -4.14 -14.03
CA ALA A 260 -1.12 -4.26 -13.62
C ALA A 260 -1.26 -4.82 -12.19
N VAL A 261 -0.24 -5.54 -11.68
CA VAL A 261 -0.16 -6.02 -10.29
C VAL A 261 -0.20 -4.87 -9.26
N ALA A 262 0.04 -3.64 -9.67
CA ALA A 262 -0.19 -2.47 -8.82
C ALA A 262 -1.67 -2.29 -8.40
N ILE A 263 -2.63 -2.92 -9.11
CA ILE A 263 -4.07 -2.77 -8.86
C ILE A 263 -4.79 -4.13 -8.79
N THR A 264 -4.46 -5.08 -9.67
CA THR A 264 -5.24 -6.32 -9.83
C THR A 264 -5.42 -7.13 -8.53
N PRO A 265 -4.41 -7.26 -7.63
CA PRO A 265 -4.59 -8.02 -6.40
C PRO A 265 -5.62 -7.42 -5.43
N MET A 266 -5.89 -6.13 -5.50
CA MET A 266 -6.94 -5.48 -4.71
C MET A 266 -8.35 -6.04 -5.00
N ASN A 267 -8.51 -6.72 -6.13
CA ASN A 267 -9.74 -7.37 -6.52
C ASN A 267 -9.63 -8.91 -6.54
N GLU A 268 -8.51 -9.43 -7.02
CA GLU A 268 -8.32 -10.85 -7.30
C GLU A 268 -7.75 -11.65 -6.12
N ASN A 269 -6.97 -10.97 -5.24
CA ASN A 269 -6.27 -11.60 -4.10
C ASN A 269 -6.78 -11.08 -2.74
N ILE A 270 -8.08 -10.79 -2.67
CA ILE A 270 -8.66 -10.19 -1.46
C ILE A 270 -8.57 -11.13 -0.24
N TYR A 271 -8.65 -12.46 -0.46
CA TYR A 271 -8.54 -13.44 0.61
C TYR A 271 -7.13 -13.58 1.17
N GLU A 272 -6.10 -13.42 0.32
CA GLU A 272 -4.71 -13.38 0.77
C GLU A 272 -4.44 -12.13 1.58
N ILE A 273 -4.99 -10.98 1.16
CA ILE A 273 -4.89 -9.72 1.90
C ILE A 273 -5.58 -9.86 3.26
N GLU A 274 -6.82 -10.36 3.30
CA GLU A 274 -7.54 -10.64 4.56
C GLU A 274 -6.76 -11.58 5.45
N SER A 275 -6.25 -12.68 4.90
CA SER A 275 -5.46 -13.67 5.64
C SER A 275 -4.16 -13.09 6.20
N PHE A 276 -3.51 -12.17 5.47
CA PHE A 276 -2.35 -11.44 5.96
C PHE A 276 -2.72 -10.53 7.12
N LEU A 277 -3.76 -9.73 6.98
CA LEU A 277 -4.24 -8.82 8.02
C LEU A 277 -4.64 -9.57 9.29
N ASP A 278 -5.30 -10.71 9.15
CA ASP A 278 -5.65 -11.56 10.29
C ASP A 278 -4.42 -12.20 10.95
N LYS A 279 -3.61 -12.94 10.19
CA LYS A 279 -2.53 -13.78 10.75
C LYS A 279 -1.31 -12.97 11.18
N PHE A 280 -0.85 -12.04 10.34
CA PHE A 280 0.40 -11.33 10.58
C PHE A 280 0.19 -10.06 11.42
N VAL A 281 -0.94 -9.36 11.19
CA VAL A 281 -1.20 -8.08 11.85
C VAL A 281 -1.94 -8.29 13.16
N GLN A 282 -3.12 -8.95 13.14
CA GLN A 282 -3.94 -9.10 14.35
C GLN A 282 -3.41 -10.18 15.28
N GLN A 283 -3.15 -11.39 14.76
CA GLN A 283 -2.63 -12.49 15.55
C GLN A 283 -1.12 -12.43 15.80
N LYS A 284 -0.39 -11.57 15.09
CA LYS A 284 1.07 -11.37 15.18
C LYS A 284 1.87 -12.67 15.04
N LEU A 285 1.41 -13.58 14.16
CA LEU A 285 2.09 -14.84 13.92
C LEU A 285 3.40 -14.60 13.14
N PRO A 286 4.54 -15.13 13.59
CA PRO A 286 5.84 -14.95 12.92
C PRO A 286 5.96 -15.91 11.73
N LEU A 287 5.15 -15.69 10.69
CA LEU A 287 5.08 -16.54 9.51
C LEU A 287 5.94 -16.01 8.37
N THR A 288 6.44 -16.92 7.55
CA THR A 288 7.01 -16.62 6.24
C THR A 288 6.27 -17.41 5.19
N ILE A 289 5.70 -16.72 4.19
CA ILE A 289 4.95 -17.34 3.09
C ILE A 289 5.53 -16.82 1.78
N ASP A 290 5.87 -17.74 0.89
CA ASP A 290 6.27 -17.43 -0.48
C ASP A 290 5.27 -18.12 -1.43
N THR A 291 4.53 -17.32 -2.20
CA THR A 291 3.55 -17.78 -3.20
C THR A 291 4.06 -17.45 -4.59
N SER A 292 4.02 -18.42 -5.48
CA SER A 292 4.25 -18.21 -6.91
C SER A 292 2.97 -18.58 -7.68
N SER A 293 2.41 -17.62 -8.38
CA SER A 293 1.22 -17.78 -9.21
C SER A 293 1.59 -17.68 -10.67
N ARG A 294 1.03 -18.56 -11.51
CA ARG A 294 1.25 -18.57 -12.96
C ARG A 294 -0.04 -18.87 -13.69
N ARG A 295 -0.36 -18.05 -14.67
CA ARG A 295 -1.38 -18.37 -15.67
C ARG A 295 -0.74 -19.19 -16.78
N LEU A 296 -1.26 -20.41 -17.01
CA LEU A 296 -0.72 -21.33 -18.01
C LEU A 296 -0.96 -20.87 -19.45
N ASP A 297 -1.97 -20.03 -19.66
CA ASP A 297 -2.35 -19.43 -20.94
C ASP A 297 -1.72 -18.03 -21.18
N ALA A 298 -0.98 -17.49 -20.20
CA ALA A 298 -0.31 -16.21 -20.36
C ALA A 298 0.87 -16.31 -21.33
N PRO A 299 1.06 -15.33 -22.23
CA PRO A 299 2.23 -15.27 -23.09
C PRO A 299 3.50 -15.06 -22.23
N GLN A 300 4.64 -15.53 -22.76
CA GLN A 300 5.93 -15.20 -22.16
C GLN A 300 6.21 -13.71 -22.36
N MET A 301 6.54 -13.02 -21.27
CA MET A 301 6.86 -11.60 -21.28
C MET A 301 8.36 -11.35 -21.09
N ASN A 302 8.83 -10.19 -21.51
CA ASN A 302 10.19 -9.75 -21.22
C ASN A 302 10.31 -9.47 -19.70
N LYS A 303 11.32 -10.09 -19.08
CA LYS A 303 11.62 -9.92 -17.64
C LYS A 303 12.94 -9.16 -17.42
N HIS A 304 13.57 -8.71 -18.49
CA HIS A 304 14.79 -7.93 -18.40
C HIS A 304 14.48 -6.46 -18.22
N PHE A 305 14.79 -5.93 -17.04
CA PHE A 305 14.51 -4.57 -16.63
C PHE A 305 15.79 -3.75 -16.54
N THR A 306 15.80 -2.57 -17.16
CA THR A 306 16.91 -1.62 -17.12
C THR A 306 16.45 -0.26 -16.59
N LEU A 307 17.41 0.60 -16.20
CA LEU A 307 17.10 1.97 -15.81
C LEU A 307 16.38 2.75 -16.94
N MET A 308 16.75 2.48 -18.20
CA MET A 308 16.09 3.12 -19.35
C MET A 308 14.65 2.64 -19.54
N ASP A 309 14.36 1.37 -19.22
CA ASP A 309 12.98 0.86 -19.24
C ASP A 309 12.14 1.58 -18.19
N TYR A 310 12.68 1.74 -16.98
CA TYR A 310 12.04 2.50 -15.91
C TYR A 310 11.72 3.95 -16.35
N VAL A 311 12.70 4.65 -16.90
CA VAL A 311 12.55 6.04 -17.34
C VAL A 311 11.54 6.16 -18.47
N ARG A 312 11.58 5.28 -19.46
CA ARG A 312 10.63 5.28 -20.58
C ARG A 312 9.21 4.98 -20.13
N ALA A 313 9.03 3.94 -19.33
CA ALA A 313 7.70 3.51 -18.90
C ALA A 313 6.99 4.57 -18.03
N ASN A 314 7.73 5.37 -17.27
CA ASN A 314 7.14 6.29 -16.30
C ASN A 314 7.18 7.77 -16.72
N PHE A 315 8.10 8.20 -17.62
CA PHE A 315 8.36 9.63 -17.82
C PHE A 315 8.51 10.08 -19.28
N TRP A 316 8.66 9.18 -20.25
CA TRP A 316 8.94 9.53 -21.66
C TRP A 316 7.96 8.86 -22.65
N ASN A 317 6.67 8.81 -22.31
CA ASN A 317 5.61 8.44 -23.26
C ASN A 317 5.01 9.68 -23.95
#